data_09230b93977a20e48f5986a3a23f2582
#
_entry.id   09230b93977a20e48f5986a3a23f2582
#
_cell.length_a   1.000
_cell.length_b   1.000
_cell.length_c   1.000
_cell.angle_alpha   90.00
_cell.angle_beta   90.00
_cell.angle_gamma   90.00
#
_symmetry.space_group_name_H-M   'P 1'
#
loop_
_entity.id
_entity.type
_entity.pdbx_description
1 polymer ?
#
loop_
_entity_poly.entity_id
_entity_poly.type
_entity_poly.pdbx_seq_one_letter_code
_entity_poly.pdbx_strand_id
1 'polypeptide(L)'
;MKKLMILGGSRYAVPVIEAAHNLGLYVITCDYLPDNIAHKFSDEYCNVSIIDKEATYEAAKRLKIDGIVSFACDPGVATAAYIAEKMGLPFQCSYRATEILQDKGLFRHFLTENGFNCPHAKRYEDKKSPFNDIDYFNWPVIVKPTDSAGSKGVTRVDRVEDLADAINVALGGAHNGAFIIEDFLTFEGYHSSTDPFTVDGQLKFATYSDQLFDPEADNPYTPAYIIWPSTMKQEHQDYLTSEIQRLMTLLNMKTGIYNIETCVANGKPYIMEVSPRGGGCKIAELQRMAYGVDLIEAEVKKAVGMPIDEIKQTECDGCWCEMVVHARPGKSGILRSVTIDSDIKEKYLKVVDLSAKPGDFVQPFTGANMSLGDMFFRFDDRTELETVMSKSNEWLHIELDEK
;
A
#
# COMPACT_ATOMS: atom_id res chain seq x y z
N MET A 1 -14.58 -8.99 -26.63
CA MET A 1 -13.42 -8.84 -25.70
C MET A 1 -13.90 -7.95 -24.57
N LYS A 2 -13.78 -8.39 -23.31
CA LYS A 2 -14.15 -7.58 -22.15
C LYS A 2 -13.15 -6.45 -21.94
N LYS A 3 -13.63 -5.32 -21.42
CA LYS A 3 -12.85 -4.11 -21.18
C LYS A 3 -12.64 -3.88 -19.68
N LEU A 4 -11.39 -3.82 -19.27
CA LEU A 4 -11.00 -3.47 -17.89
C LEU A 4 -10.47 -2.03 -17.85
N MET A 5 -11.04 -1.19 -16.98
CA MET A 5 -10.50 0.14 -16.68
C MET A 5 -9.65 0.07 -15.41
N ILE A 6 -8.44 0.60 -15.48
CA ILE A 6 -7.50 0.69 -14.37
C ILE A 6 -7.34 2.16 -14.01
N LEU A 7 -7.69 2.52 -12.76
CA LEU A 7 -7.53 3.87 -12.24
C LEU A 7 -6.14 4.06 -11.65
N GLY A 8 -5.40 5.03 -12.19
CA GLY A 8 -4.00 5.29 -11.92
C GLY A 8 -3.08 4.78 -13.02
N GLY A 9 -1.94 5.44 -13.17
CA GLY A 9 -0.97 5.16 -14.24
C GLY A 9 0.43 4.83 -13.74
N SER A 10 0.61 4.52 -12.45
CA SER A 10 1.94 4.22 -11.88
C SER A 10 2.50 2.88 -12.39
N ARG A 11 3.80 2.66 -12.17
CA ARG A 11 4.47 1.38 -12.51
C ARG A 11 3.82 0.15 -11.85
N TYR A 12 3.17 0.32 -10.71
CA TYR A 12 2.49 -0.77 -10.00
C TYR A 12 1.20 -1.26 -10.70
N ALA A 13 0.68 -0.51 -11.67
CA ALA A 13 -0.42 -0.97 -12.52
C ALA A 13 0.03 -1.90 -13.66
N VAL A 14 1.33 -1.91 -14.00
CA VAL A 14 1.85 -2.71 -15.13
C VAL A 14 1.59 -4.21 -14.95
N PRO A 15 1.85 -4.85 -13.79
CA PRO A 15 1.53 -6.27 -13.59
C PRO A 15 0.03 -6.59 -13.74
N VAL A 16 -0.84 -5.65 -13.38
CA VAL A 16 -2.30 -5.79 -13.57
C VAL A 16 -2.67 -5.75 -15.06
N ILE A 17 -2.02 -4.87 -15.84
CA ILE A 17 -2.20 -4.79 -17.30
C ILE A 17 -1.73 -6.10 -17.96
N GLU A 18 -0.57 -6.61 -17.57
CA GLU A 18 -0.04 -7.87 -18.10
C GLU A 18 -0.95 -9.05 -17.78
N ALA A 19 -1.44 -9.17 -16.55
CA ALA A 19 -2.42 -10.18 -16.17
C ALA A 19 -3.71 -10.06 -17.00
N ALA A 20 -4.21 -8.85 -17.21
CA ALA A 20 -5.39 -8.60 -18.02
C ALA A 20 -5.18 -9.00 -19.49
N HIS A 21 -4.04 -8.66 -20.09
CA HIS A 21 -3.69 -9.06 -21.45
C HIS A 21 -3.56 -10.58 -21.59
N ASN A 22 -2.95 -11.26 -20.61
CA ASN A 22 -2.86 -12.72 -20.59
C ASN A 22 -4.23 -13.41 -20.54
N LEU A 23 -5.23 -12.74 -19.97
CA LEU A 23 -6.64 -13.17 -19.96
C LEU A 23 -7.43 -12.73 -21.20
N GLY A 24 -6.79 -12.08 -22.17
CA GLY A 24 -7.41 -11.61 -23.41
C GLY A 24 -8.36 -10.42 -23.21
N LEU A 25 -8.12 -9.58 -22.23
CA LEU A 25 -8.90 -8.37 -21.97
C LEU A 25 -8.35 -7.17 -22.76
N TYR A 26 -9.21 -6.20 -23.04
CA TYR A 26 -8.83 -4.87 -23.53
C TYR A 26 -8.66 -3.95 -22.33
N VAL A 27 -7.50 -3.33 -22.19
CA VAL A 27 -7.13 -2.56 -21.00
C VAL A 27 -7.15 -1.06 -21.28
N ILE A 28 -7.85 -0.33 -20.44
CA ILE A 28 -7.93 1.13 -20.47
C ILE A 28 -7.32 1.66 -19.17
N THR A 29 -6.24 2.42 -19.27
CA THR A 29 -5.72 3.17 -18.11
C THR A 29 -6.33 4.56 -18.04
N CYS A 30 -6.71 5.01 -16.84
CA CYS A 30 -7.31 6.31 -16.61
C CYS A 30 -6.53 7.08 -15.54
N ASP A 31 -6.02 8.26 -15.92
CA ASP A 31 -5.27 9.17 -15.05
C ASP A 31 -5.20 10.56 -15.73
N TYR A 32 -4.99 11.62 -14.94
CA TYR A 32 -4.79 12.96 -15.50
C TYR A 32 -3.32 13.25 -15.91
N LEU A 33 -2.37 12.40 -15.50
CA LEU A 33 -0.95 12.53 -15.81
C LEU A 33 -0.61 11.69 -17.05
N PRO A 34 -0.47 12.30 -18.24
CA PRO A 34 -0.33 11.56 -19.51
C PRO A 34 0.99 10.80 -19.64
N ASP A 35 2.01 11.22 -18.90
CA ASP A 35 3.36 10.64 -18.99
C ASP A 35 3.57 9.43 -18.06
N ASN A 36 2.55 9.04 -17.29
CA ASN A 36 2.62 7.89 -16.41
C ASN A 36 2.91 6.60 -17.20
N ILE A 37 3.83 5.80 -16.67
CA ILE A 37 4.43 4.66 -17.37
C ILE A 37 3.41 3.60 -17.80
N ALA A 38 2.37 3.33 -17.00
CA ALA A 38 1.39 2.30 -17.28
C ALA A 38 0.61 2.53 -18.59
N HIS A 39 0.45 3.80 -19.01
CA HIS A 39 -0.26 4.13 -20.24
C HIS A 39 0.42 3.57 -21.50
N LYS A 40 1.72 3.29 -21.43
CA LYS A 40 2.49 2.70 -22.53
C LYS A 40 2.24 1.21 -22.74
N PHE A 41 1.61 0.56 -21.74
CA PHE A 41 1.32 -0.87 -21.74
C PHE A 41 -0.16 -1.16 -21.93
N SER A 42 -1.06 -0.18 -21.78
CA SER A 42 -2.50 -0.34 -22.01
C SER A 42 -2.87 -0.18 -23.49
N ASP A 43 -4.04 -0.71 -23.87
CA ASP A 43 -4.59 -0.57 -25.22
C ASP A 43 -5.12 0.86 -25.48
N GLU A 44 -5.60 1.52 -24.42
CA GLU A 44 -6.21 2.85 -24.51
C GLU A 44 -5.88 3.68 -23.26
N TYR A 45 -5.60 4.97 -23.44
CA TYR A 45 -5.43 5.93 -22.36
C TYR A 45 -6.63 6.89 -22.30
N CYS A 46 -7.21 7.00 -21.11
CA CYS A 46 -8.30 7.91 -20.80
C CYS A 46 -7.79 9.05 -19.91
N ASN A 47 -7.64 10.27 -20.47
CA ASN A 47 -7.16 11.43 -19.71
C ASN A 47 -8.31 12.05 -18.91
N VAL A 48 -8.55 11.51 -17.71
CA VAL A 48 -9.53 12.01 -16.74
C VAL A 48 -8.95 11.86 -15.34
N SER A 49 -9.17 12.86 -14.50
CA SER A 49 -8.72 12.79 -13.09
C SER A 49 -9.48 11.71 -12.32
N ILE A 50 -8.74 10.75 -11.76
CA ILE A 50 -9.31 9.62 -11.00
C ILE A 50 -9.98 10.01 -9.68
N ILE A 51 -9.80 11.24 -9.19
CA ILE A 51 -10.51 11.78 -8.04
C ILE A 51 -11.84 12.47 -8.43
N ASP A 52 -12.03 12.79 -9.71
CA ASP A 52 -13.31 13.27 -10.24
C ASP A 52 -14.20 12.09 -10.60
N LYS A 53 -14.95 11.61 -9.62
CA LYS A 53 -15.77 10.41 -9.78
C LYS A 53 -16.88 10.54 -10.84
N GLU A 54 -17.43 11.73 -11.04
CA GLU A 54 -18.49 11.93 -12.07
C GLU A 54 -17.89 11.94 -13.48
N ALA A 55 -16.79 12.67 -13.70
CA ALA A 55 -16.11 12.69 -14.99
C ALA A 55 -15.58 11.28 -15.37
N THR A 56 -15.03 10.55 -14.38
CA THR A 56 -14.56 9.18 -14.59
C THR A 56 -15.73 8.22 -14.86
N TYR A 57 -16.87 8.37 -14.19
CA TYR A 57 -18.08 7.59 -14.44
C TYR A 57 -18.62 7.80 -15.88
N GLU A 58 -18.70 9.05 -16.33
CA GLU A 58 -19.14 9.33 -17.71
C GLU A 58 -18.14 8.76 -18.76
N ALA A 59 -16.84 8.79 -18.47
CA ALA A 59 -15.84 8.14 -19.30
C ALA A 59 -16.03 6.62 -19.32
N ALA A 60 -16.23 5.98 -18.18
CA ALA A 60 -16.47 4.55 -18.04
C ALA A 60 -17.69 4.08 -18.85
N LYS A 61 -18.79 4.83 -18.78
CA LYS A 61 -20.01 4.58 -19.58
C LYS A 61 -19.76 4.69 -21.09
N ARG A 62 -19.09 5.78 -21.52
CA ARG A 62 -18.74 6.02 -22.92
C ARG A 62 -17.88 4.90 -23.48
N LEU A 63 -16.90 4.43 -22.71
CA LEU A 63 -15.95 3.38 -23.07
C LEU A 63 -16.57 1.98 -22.96
N LYS A 64 -17.72 1.86 -22.29
CA LYS A 64 -18.46 0.59 -22.10
C LYS A 64 -17.58 -0.46 -21.44
N ILE A 65 -17.03 -0.13 -20.27
CA ILE A 65 -16.19 -1.04 -19.50
C ILE A 65 -17.00 -2.20 -18.92
N ASP A 66 -16.37 -3.36 -18.78
CA ASP A 66 -16.93 -4.56 -18.14
C ASP A 66 -16.41 -4.78 -16.72
N GLY A 67 -15.37 -4.01 -16.32
CA GLY A 67 -14.76 -4.07 -15.00
C GLY A 67 -13.91 -2.84 -14.72
N ILE A 68 -13.66 -2.60 -13.43
CA ILE A 68 -12.84 -1.50 -12.96
C ILE A 68 -12.01 -1.93 -11.75
N VAL A 69 -10.77 -1.47 -11.69
CA VAL A 69 -9.87 -1.65 -10.55
C VAL A 69 -9.09 -0.36 -10.26
N SER A 70 -8.70 -0.18 -9.02
CA SER A 70 -7.61 0.69 -8.61
C SER A 70 -6.59 -0.20 -7.90
N PHE A 71 -5.33 -0.20 -8.35
CA PHE A 71 -4.29 -1.05 -7.78
C PHE A 71 -3.09 -0.19 -7.40
N ALA A 72 -2.63 -0.32 -6.16
CA ALA A 72 -1.57 0.51 -5.59
C ALA A 72 -1.80 2.04 -5.77
N CYS A 73 -3.09 2.45 -5.84
CA CYS A 73 -3.48 3.83 -6.12
C CYS A 73 -4.69 4.23 -5.27
N ASP A 74 -4.44 4.65 -4.02
CA ASP A 74 -5.49 5.02 -3.07
C ASP A 74 -6.44 6.12 -3.58
N PRO A 75 -5.96 7.17 -4.28
CA PRO A 75 -6.87 8.21 -4.79
C PRO A 75 -7.96 7.68 -5.74
N GLY A 76 -7.70 6.57 -6.43
CA GLY A 76 -8.66 5.97 -7.37
C GLY A 76 -9.68 5.01 -6.73
N VAL A 77 -9.42 4.54 -5.52
CA VAL A 77 -10.21 3.44 -4.90
C VAL A 77 -11.66 3.83 -4.69
N ALA A 78 -11.91 5.02 -4.11
CA ALA A 78 -13.27 5.50 -3.87
C ALA A 78 -14.03 5.73 -5.19
N THR A 79 -13.35 6.23 -6.21
CA THR A 79 -13.91 6.41 -7.55
C THR A 79 -14.23 5.06 -8.20
N ALA A 80 -13.34 4.06 -8.07
CA ALA A 80 -13.60 2.71 -8.59
C ALA A 80 -14.83 2.07 -7.92
N ALA A 81 -14.94 2.16 -6.60
CA ALA A 81 -16.10 1.66 -5.85
C ALA A 81 -17.41 2.35 -6.26
N TYR A 82 -17.38 3.68 -6.41
CA TYR A 82 -18.52 4.48 -6.86
C TYR A 82 -19.00 4.07 -8.24
N ILE A 83 -18.10 3.93 -9.20
CA ILE A 83 -18.41 3.53 -10.56
C ILE A 83 -18.93 2.10 -10.61
N ALA A 84 -18.27 1.18 -9.90
CA ALA A 84 -18.69 -0.21 -9.83
C ALA A 84 -20.12 -0.34 -9.27
N GLU A 85 -20.46 0.39 -8.20
CA GLU A 85 -21.80 0.39 -7.62
C GLU A 85 -22.85 0.95 -8.61
N LYS A 86 -22.55 2.09 -9.26
CA LYS A 86 -23.46 2.71 -10.26
C LYS A 86 -23.67 1.88 -11.52
N MET A 87 -22.66 1.16 -11.95
CA MET A 87 -22.73 0.34 -13.17
C MET A 87 -23.09 -1.12 -12.91
N GLY A 88 -23.19 -1.54 -11.65
CA GLY A 88 -23.42 -2.94 -11.27
C GLY A 88 -22.24 -3.86 -11.59
N LEU A 89 -21.02 -3.34 -11.56
CA LEU A 89 -19.80 -4.11 -11.82
C LEU A 89 -19.32 -4.82 -10.53
N PRO A 90 -18.60 -5.94 -10.67
CA PRO A 90 -17.99 -6.60 -9.51
C PRO A 90 -16.99 -5.70 -8.81
N PHE A 91 -17.14 -5.56 -7.49
CA PHE A 91 -16.18 -4.87 -6.64
C PHE A 91 -16.15 -5.51 -5.26
N GLN A 92 -15.06 -5.34 -4.50
CA GLN A 92 -14.87 -6.02 -3.22
C GLN A 92 -15.69 -5.45 -2.08
N CYS A 93 -16.26 -4.25 -2.23
CA CYS A 93 -17.11 -3.64 -1.20
C CYS A 93 -18.02 -2.55 -1.78
N SER A 94 -18.97 -2.06 -0.97
CA SER A 94 -19.77 -0.90 -1.31
C SER A 94 -18.94 0.39 -1.31
N TYR A 95 -19.43 1.42 -2.00
CA TYR A 95 -18.83 2.77 -1.94
C TYR A 95 -18.75 3.27 -0.48
N ARG A 96 -19.80 3.04 0.33
CA ARG A 96 -19.79 3.44 1.74
C ARG A 96 -18.72 2.73 2.58
N ALA A 97 -18.51 1.44 2.37
CA ALA A 97 -17.42 0.72 3.04
C ALA A 97 -16.05 1.25 2.64
N THR A 98 -15.88 1.60 1.36
CA THR A 98 -14.64 2.24 0.87
C THR A 98 -14.40 3.59 1.54
N GLU A 99 -15.43 4.44 1.70
CA GLU A 99 -15.30 5.71 2.42
C GLU A 99 -14.83 5.52 3.87
N ILE A 100 -15.40 4.53 4.58
CA ILE A 100 -14.98 4.20 5.95
C ILE A 100 -13.51 3.79 5.99
N LEU A 101 -13.08 2.95 5.06
CA LEU A 101 -11.72 2.43 5.04
C LEU A 101 -10.68 3.48 4.62
N GLN A 102 -11.04 4.41 3.72
CA GLN A 102 -10.12 5.39 3.15
C GLN A 102 -9.98 6.67 3.99
N ASP A 103 -10.93 7.01 4.86
CA ASP A 103 -10.81 8.12 5.82
C ASP A 103 -10.38 7.59 7.19
N LYS A 104 -9.18 7.95 7.62
CA LYS A 104 -8.59 7.48 8.90
C LYS A 104 -9.49 7.79 10.11
N GLY A 105 -10.19 8.92 10.09
CA GLY A 105 -11.11 9.29 11.16
C GLY A 105 -12.34 8.41 11.20
N LEU A 106 -12.96 8.15 10.04
CA LEU A 106 -14.09 7.24 9.92
C LEU A 106 -13.70 5.80 10.28
N PHE A 107 -12.51 5.38 9.85
CA PHE A 107 -12.01 4.05 10.15
C PHE A 107 -11.75 3.84 11.66
N ARG A 108 -11.08 4.79 12.33
CA ARG A 108 -10.89 4.74 13.79
C ARG A 108 -12.21 4.74 14.56
N HIS A 109 -13.16 5.57 14.14
CA HIS A 109 -14.50 5.57 14.71
C HIS A 109 -15.18 4.20 14.57
N PHE A 110 -15.15 3.63 13.36
CA PHE A 110 -15.72 2.31 13.09
C PHE A 110 -15.07 1.22 13.96
N LEU A 111 -13.74 1.21 14.08
CA LEU A 111 -13.02 0.25 14.91
C LEU A 111 -13.44 0.37 16.39
N THR A 112 -13.51 1.58 16.90
CA THR A 112 -13.89 1.85 18.30
C THR A 112 -15.32 1.41 18.60
N GLU A 113 -16.29 1.79 17.76
CA GLU A 113 -17.70 1.43 17.90
C GLU A 113 -17.95 -0.08 17.85
N ASN A 114 -17.09 -0.82 17.15
CA ASN A 114 -17.20 -2.26 17.03
C ASN A 114 -16.24 -3.04 17.95
N GLY A 115 -15.56 -2.36 18.89
CA GLY A 115 -14.73 -3.00 19.93
C GLY A 115 -13.46 -3.66 19.42
N PHE A 116 -12.86 -3.15 18.35
CA PHE A 116 -11.52 -3.53 17.92
C PHE A 116 -10.45 -2.86 18.79
N ASN A 117 -9.26 -3.43 18.84
CA ASN A 117 -8.11 -2.70 19.36
C ASN A 117 -7.87 -1.45 18.49
N CYS A 118 -7.93 -0.29 19.11
CA CYS A 118 -7.80 1.00 18.46
C CYS A 118 -7.10 1.98 19.40
N PRO A 119 -6.15 2.81 18.95
CA PRO A 119 -5.63 3.91 19.77
C PRO A 119 -6.77 4.90 20.05
N HIS A 120 -6.71 5.67 21.13
CA HIS A 120 -7.61 6.82 21.27
C HIS A 120 -7.38 7.75 20.09
N ALA A 121 -8.45 8.12 19.42
CA ALA A 121 -8.38 8.91 18.22
C ALA A 121 -9.59 9.83 18.07
N LYS A 122 -9.36 11.04 17.57
CA LYS A 122 -10.43 11.98 17.22
C LYS A 122 -10.12 12.70 15.91
N ARG A 123 -11.14 12.83 15.07
CA ARG A 123 -11.12 13.57 13.81
C ARG A 123 -11.54 15.01 14.04
N TYR A 124 -10.85 15.94 13.40
CA TYR A 124 -11.09 17.39 13.50
C TYR A 124 -11.11 18.04 12.12
N GLU A 125 -11.90 19.12 12.00
CA GLU A 125 -12.00 19.98 10.82
C GLU A 125 -11.60 21.42 11.13
N ASP A 126 -11.30 21.73 12.39
CA ASP A 126 -10.88 23.05 12.85
C ASP A 126 -9.64 22.97 13.75
N LYS A 127 -8.89 24.08 13.83
CA LYS A 127 -7.63 24.14 14.56
C LYS A 127 -7.78 24.37 16.07
N LYS A 128 -8.99 24.64 16.58
CA LYS A 128 -9.20 25.06 17.99
C LYS A 128 -9.73 23.91 18.84
N SER A 129 -10.66 23.14 18.30
CA SER A 129 -11.29 22.03 19.04
C SER A 129 -10.31 21.02 19.63
N PRO A 130 -9.16 20.68 18.99
CA PRO A 130 -8.18 19.77 19.59
C PRO A 130 -7.70 20.19 20.97
N PHE A 131 -7.56 21.47 21.21
CA PHE A 131 -7.05 21.97 22.51
C PHE A 131 -8.03 21.80 23.68
N ASN A 132 -9.31 21.48 23.39
CA ASN A 132 -10.29 21.13 24.41
C ASN A 132 -10.23 19.64 24.78
N ASP A 133 -9.49 18.83 24.00
CA ASP A 133 -9.44 17.38 24.11
C ASP A 133 -8.05 16.87 24.51
N ILE A 134 -7.13 17.73 24.94
CA ILE A 134 -5.74 17.35 25.25
C ILE A 134 -5.63 16.25 26.33
N ASP A 135 -6.56 16.25 27.29
CA ASP A 135 -6.63 15.26 28.35
C ASP A 135 -7.29 13.92 27.93
N TYR A 136 -7.84 13.88 26.72
CA TYR A 136 -8.43 12.64 26.15
C TYR A 136 -7.33 11.67 25.67
N PHE A 137 -6.18 12.20 25.27
CA PHE A 137 -5.11 11.43 24.65
C PHE A 137 -4.03 11.01 25.65
N ASN A 138 -3.42 9.85 25.38
CA ASN A 138 -2.19 9.42 26.04
C ASN A 138 -1.00 9.94 25.23
N TRP A 139 -0.32 10.95 25.75
CA TRP A 139 0.83 11.55 25.09
C TRP A 139 2.06 10.62 25.10
N PRO A 140 2.90 10.58 24.06
CA PRO A 140 2.83 11.42 22.86
C PRO A 140 1.68 11.03 21.90
N VAL A 141 1.38 11.94 20.95
CA VAL A 141 0.34 11.70 19.93
C VAL A 141 0.90 11.78 18.53
N ILE A 142 0.15 11.23 17.55
CA ILE A 142 0.35 11.43 16.11
C ILE A 142 -0.74 12.36 15.59
N VAL A 143 -0.33 13.35 14.80
CA VAL A 143 -1.23 14.24 14.04
C VAL A 143 -1.01 13.97 12.56
N LYS A 144 -2.08 13.67 11.82
CA LYS A 144 -1.98 13.33 10.39
C LYS A 144 -3.25 13.69 9.61
N PRO A 145 -3.18 13.93 8.28
CA PRO A 145 -4.36 14.08 7.43
C PRO A 145 -5.23 12.82 7.47
N THR A 146 -6.55 12.97 7.30
CA THR A 146 -7.46 11.81 7.26
C THR A 146 -7.39 11.06 5.93
N ASP A 147 -7.02 11.73 4.83
CA ASP A 147 -7.12 11.24 3.44
C ASP A 147 -5.78 11.25 2.66
N SER A 148 -4.66 11.34 3.37
CA SER A 148 -3.32 11.29 2.76
C SER A 148 -2.68 9.92 2.89
N ALA A 149 -1.90 9.51 1.90
CA ALA A 149 -1.12 8.27 1.87
C ALA A 149 0.39 8.56 1.83
N GLY A 150 1.21 7.55 2.15
CA GLY A 150 2.67 7.63 2.08
C GLY A 150 3.29 8.56 3.12
N SER A 151 2.76 8.58 4.32
CA SER A 151 3.26 9.34 5.49
C SER A 151 3.35 10.86 5.29
N LYS A 152 2.66 11.41 4.29
CA LYS A 152 2.62 12.86 4.03
C LYS A 152 1.80 13.56 5.11
N GLY A 153 2.37 14.63 5.69
CA GLY A 153 1.70 15.44 6.71
C GLY A 153 1.58 14.77 8.09
N VAL A 154 2.30 13.67 8.32
CA VAL A 154 2.32 12.95 9.60
C VAL A 154 3.36 13.56 10.52
N THR A 155 2.97 13.90 11.76
CA THR A 155 3.86 14.47 12.76
C THR A 155 3.62 13.83 14.12
N ARG A 156 4.68 13.33 14.75
CA ARG A 156 4.65 12.96 16.15
C ARG A 156 4.79 14.21 17.02
N VAL A 157 3.98 14.31 18.05
CA VAL A 157 3.93 15.45 18.96
C VAL A 157 4.09 14.95 20.40
N ASP A 158 5.19 15.35 21.02
CA ASP A 158 5.52 14.92 22.39
C ASP A 158 4.94 15.89 23.45
N ARG A 159 4.66 17.15 23.07
CA ARG A 159 4.20 18.19 23.99
C ARG A 159 3.09 19.03 23.36
N VAL A 160 2.16 19.49 24.17
CA VAL A 160 0.98 20.29 23.74
C VAL A 160 1.40 21.57 23.02
N GLU A 161 2.54 22.15 23.39
CA GLU A 161 3.06 23.40 22.81
C GLU A 161 3.35 23.26 21.29
N ASP A 162 3.72 22.04 20.86
CA ASP A 162 4.09 21.75 19.47
C ASP A 162 2.85 21.34 18.62
N LEU A 163 1.67 21.19 19.25
CA LEU A 163 0.46 20.69 18.60
C LEU A 163 -0.05 21.60 17.46
N ALA A 164 0.04 22.91 17.64
CA ALA A 164 -0.44 23.86 16.63
C ALA A 164 0.32 23.75 15.30
N ASP A 165 1.62 23.56 15.35
CA ASP A 165 2.47 23.40 14.17
C ASP A 165 2.19 22.07 13.47
N ALA A 166 2.03 20.97 14.23
CA ALA A 166 1.66 19.67 13.69
C ALA A 166 0.29 19.69 12.99
N ILE A 167 -0.69 20.40 13.55
CA ILE A 167 -2.00 20.60 12.90
C ILE A 167 -1.87 21.35 11.56
N ASN A 168 -1.01 22.39 11.50
CA ASN A 168 -0.76 23.11 10.26
C ASN A 168 -0.13 22.21 9.18
N VAL A 169 0.83 21.36 9.57
CA VAL A 169 1.46 20.39 8.66
C VAL A 169 0.42 19.38 8.15
N ALA A 170 -0.40 18.82 9.04
CA ALA A 170 -1.44 17.86 8.67
C ALA A 170 -2.48 18.47 7.71
N LEU A 171 -2.97 19.68 8.00
CA LEU A 171 -3.92 20.39 7.12
C LEU A 171 -3.30 20.77 5.76
N GLY A 172 -1.99 21.03 5.71
CA GLY A 172 -1.28 21.27 4.46
C GLY A 172 -1.20 20.03 3.56
N GLY A 173 -1.32 18.83 4.13
CA GLY A 173 -1.34 17.55 3.40
C GLY A 173 -2.74 16.95 3.19
N ALA A 174 -3.79 17.55 3.77
CA ALA A 174 -5.17 17.08 3.67
C ALA A 174 -5.87 17.61 2.41
N HIS A 175 -6.57 16.75 1.68
CA HIS A 175 -7.39 17.13 0.52
C HIS A 175 -8.82 17.51 0.95
N ASN A 176 -9.34 16.85 1.99
CA ASN A 176 -10.69 17.11 2.53
C ASN A 176 -10.72 18.15 3.66
N GLY A 177 -9.58 18.77 4.01
CA GLY A 177 -9.47 19.76 5.06
C GLY A 177 -9.62 19.22 6.49
N ALA A 178 -9.52 17.91 6.67
CA ALA A 178 -9.65 17.25 7.97
C ALA A 178 -8.34 16.54 8.37
N PHE A 179 -8.12 16.44 9.67
CA PHE A 179 -7.01 15.71 10.26
C PHE A 179 -7.48 14.87 11.45
N ILE A 180 -6.64 13.94 11.86
CA ILE A 180 -6.86 13.09 13.02
C ILE A 180 -5.70 13.24 14.00
N ILE A 181 -6.01 13.22 15.29
CA ILE A 181 -5.05 13.07 16.37
C ILE A 181 -5.31 11.70 16.99
N GLU A 182 -4.25 10.91 17.18
CA GLU A 182 -4.35 9.61 17.82
C GLU A 182 -3.15 9.35 18.77
N ASP A 183 -3.35 8.51 19.77
CA ASP A 183 -2.27 8.08 20.67
C ASP A 183 -1.13 7.49 19.83
N PHE A 184 0.10 7.87 20.16
CA PHE A 184 1.28 7.25 19.55
C PHE A 184 1.49 5.85 20.12
N LEU A 185 1.43 4.85 19.26
CA LEU A 185 1.71 3.47 19.65
C LEU A 185 3.22 3.19 19.58
N THR A 186 3.78 2.70 20.69
CA THR A 186 5.14 2.16 20.67
C THR A 186 5.08 0.71 20.23
N PHE A 187 5.63 0.44 19.05
CA PHE A 187 5.54 -0.88 18.42
C PHE A 187 6.49 -1.90 19.04
N GLU A 188 6.07 -3.15 19.04
CA GLU A 188 6.87 -4.33 19.38
C GLU A 188 7.16 -5.09 18.07
N GLY A 189 8.45 -5.32 17.77
CA GLY A 189 8.84 -5.93 16.51
C GLY A 189 8.66 -4.99 15.31
N TYR A 190 8.14 -5.54 14.22
CA TYR A 190 7.96 -4.83 12.96
C TYR A 190 6.48 -4.55 12.66
N HIS A 191 6.23 -3.53 11.84
CA HIS A 191 4.93 -3.39 11.17
C HIS A 191 4.77 -4.53 10.16
N SER A 192 3.52 -4.84 9.83
CA SER A 192 3.21 -5.76 8.73
C SER A 192 2.38 -5.03 7.70
N SER A 193 2.80 -5.08 6.44
CA SER A 193 2.00 -4.68 5.29
C SER A 193 1.82 -5.90 4.39
N THR A 194 0.58 -6.24 4.04
CA THR A 194 0.24 -7.47 3.33
C THR A 194 -1.00 -7.31 2.48
N ASP A 195 -1.13 -8.16 1.48
CA ASP A 195 -2.31 -8.23 0.62
C ASP A 195 -3.09 -9.52 0.87
N PRO A 196 -4.06 -9.54 1.80
CA PRO A 196 -4.99 -10.66 1.93
C PRO A 196 -6.05 -10.67 0.83
N PHE A 197 -6.73 -11.82 0.68
CA PHE A 197 -7.77 -12.01 -0.31
C PHE A 197 -9.00 -12.70 0.27
N THR A 198 -10.18 -12.16 -0.03
CA THR A 198 -11.46 -12.77 0.32
C THR A 198 -12.15 -13.38 -0.89
N VAL A 199 -12.92 -14.44 -0.67
CA VAL A 199 -13.87 -15.00 -1.63
C VAL A 199 -15.23 -15.04 -0.94
N ASP A 200 -16.22 -14.37 -1.52
CA ASP A 200 -17.57 -14.26 -0.95
C ASP A 200 -17.60 -13.81 0.52
N GLY A 201 -16.74 -12.84 0.84
CA GLY A 201 -16.59 -12.28 2.18
C GLY A 201 -15.81 -13.15 3.17
N GLN A 202 -15.34 -14.32 2.74
CA GLN A 202 -14.51 -15.21 3.55
C GLN A 202 -13.03 -15.01 3.23
N LEU A 203 -12.23 -14.73 4.24
CA LEU A 203 -10.79 -14.62 4.13
C LEU A 203 -10.18 -15.97 3.74
N LYS A 204 -9.60 -16.07 2.55
CA LYS A 204 -9.02 -17.30 1.99
C LYS A 204 -7.52 -17.31 2.00
N PHE A 205 -6.93 -16.13 1.98
CA PHE A 205 -5.47 -15.95 2.03
C PHE A 205 -5.15 -14.77 2.92
N ALA A 206 -4.30 -14.97 3.90
CA ALA A 206 -3.76 -13.93 4.77
C ALA A 206 -2.34 -14.32 5.20
N THR A 207 -1.41 -13.41 5.00
CA THR A 207 -0.02 -13.56 5.41
C THR A 207 0.41 -12.33 6.18
N TYR A 208 1.53 -12.41 6.87
CA TYR A 208 2.11 -11.28 7.60
C TYR A 208 3.58 -11.12 7.21
N SER A 209 3.98 -9.88 7.03
CA SER A 209 5.35 -9.51 6.70
C SER A 209 6.01 -8.76 7.87
N ASP A 210 7.32 -8.62 7.79
CA ASP A 210 8.05 -7.62 8.56
C ASP A 210 8.39 -6.47 7.62
N GLN A 211 7.83 -5.29 7.87
CA GLN A 211 8.13 -4.07 7.14
C GLN A 211 9.18 -3.27 7.90
N LEU A 212 10.31 -3.04 7.24
CA LEU A 212 11.44 -2.31 7.81
C LEU A 212 11.61 -0.98 7.09
N PHE A 213 12.18 -0.04 7.82
CA PHE A 213 12.47 1.31 7.38
C PHE A 213 13.98 1.53 7.40
N ASP A 214 14.48 2.39 6.52
CA ASP A 214 15.86 2.86 6.62
C ASP A 214 15.90 4.09 7.56
N PRO A 215 16.48 3.97 8.77
CA PRO A 215 16.51 5.06 9.72
C PRO A 215 17.39 6.24 9.28
N GLU A 216 18.28 6.00 8.30
CA GLU A 216 19.16 7.03 7.74
C GLU A 216 18.52 7.70 6.50
N ALA A 217 17.41 7.19 5.96
CA ALA A 217 16.74 7.78 4.81
C ALA A 217 16.25 9.21 5.09
N ASP A 218 16.13 10.01 4.04
CA ASP A 218 15.60 11.39 4.15
C ASP A 218 14.18 11.43 4.73
N ASN A 219 13.40 10.38 4.52
CA ASN A 219 12.16 10.12 5.25
C ASN A 219 12.19 8.71 5.88
N PRO A 220 12.50 8.60 7.17
CA PRO A 220 12.64 7.31 7.86
C PRO A 220 11.31 6.57 8.09
N TYR A 221 10.19 7.11 7.64
CA TYR A 221 8.87 6.46 7.68
C TYR A 221 8.47 5.84 6.33
N THR A 222 9.33 5.90 5.32
CA THR A 222 9.08 5.24 4.03
C THR A 222 9.61 3.81 4.09
N PRO A 223 8.79 2.78 3.76
CA PRO A 223 9.25 1.40 3.72
C PRO A 223 10.47 1.22 2.82
N ALA A 224 11.48 0.51 3.33
CA ALA A 224 12.72 0.20 2.60
C ALA A 224 12.84 -1.31 2.31
N TYR A 225 12.29 -2.16 3.20
CA TYR A 225 12.28 -3.61 3.03
C TYR A 225 10.95 -4.18 3.49
N ILE A 226 10.50 -5.23 2.81
CA ILE A 226 9.36 -6.06 3.23
C ILE A 226 9.81 -7.52 3.19
N ILE A 227 9.65 -8.24 4.30
CA ILE A 227 10.21 -9.59 4.48
C ILE A 227 9.10 -10.57 4.85
N TRP A 228 9.05 -11.72 4.18
CA TRP A 228 8.22 -12.88 4.52
C TRP A 228 9.09 -14.09 4.86
N PRO A 229 8.62 -14.95 5.79
CA PRO A 229 7.48 -14.74 6.69
C PRO A 229 7.79 -13.73 7.78
N SER A 230 6.75 -13.19 8.43
CA SER A 230 6.88 -12.29 9.57
C SER A 230 7.42 -13.02 10.80
N THR A 231 8.17 -12.27 11.61
CA THR A 231 8.60 -12.67 12.96
C THR A 231 7.54 -12.40 14.04
N MET A 232 6.39 -11.83 13.66
CA MET A 232 5.26 -11.65 14.57
C MET A 232 4.83 -12.99 15.17
N LYS A 233 4.61 -13.03 16.49
CA LYS A 233 4.17 -14.25 17.17
C LYS A 233 2.88 -14.81 16.56
N GLN A 234 2.80 -16.14 16.44
CA GLN A 234 1.63 -16.81 15.84
C GLN A 234 0.31 -16.42 16.51
N GLU A 235 0.29 -16.28 17.85
CA GLU A 235 -0.90 -15.84 18.58
C GLU A 235 -1.43 -14.47 18.14
N HIS A 236 -0.55 -13.55 17.76
CA HIS A 236 -0.93 -12.24 17.23
C HIS A 236 -1.40 -12.32 15.78
N GLN A 237 -0.76 -13.17 14.96
CA GLN A 237 -1.21 -13.42 13.58
C GLN A 237 -2.60 -14.06 13.56
N ASP A 238 -2.86 -15.05 14.44
CA ASP A 238 -4.16 -15.71 14.56
C ASP A 238 -5.24 -14.72 15.01
N TYR A 239 -4.92 -13.88 16.00
CA TYR A 239 -5.83 -12.83 16.46
C TYR A 239 -6.16 -11.85 15.32
N LEU A 240 -5.14 -11.32 14.61
CA LEU A 240 -5.33 -10.39 13.50
C LEU A 240 -6.15 -11.03 12.38
N THR A 241 -5.89 -12.29 12.03
CA THR A 241 -6.64 -13.02 11.01
C THR A 241 -8.13 -13.10 11.38
N SER A 242 -8.44 -13.38 12.65
CA SER A 242 -9.83 -13.41 13.13
C SER A 242 -10.48 -12.03 13.11
N GLU A 243 -9.75 -10.98 13.51
CA GLU A 243 -10.27 -9.61 13.52
C GLU A 243 -10.41 -9.04 12.09
N ILE A 244 -9.51 -9.38 11.19
CA ILE A 244 -9.66 -9.03 9.77
C ILE A 244 -10.92 -9.71 9.21
N GLN A 245 -11.14 -11.00 9.47
CA GLN A 245 -12.38 -11.67 9.04
C GLN A 245 -13.62 -10.99 9.65
N ARG A 246 -13.57 -10.61 10.92
CA ARG A 246 -14.68 -9.90 11.59
C ARG A 246 -14.93 -8.53 10.95
N LEU A 247 -13.89 -7.78 10.63
CA LEU A 247 -13.96 -6.51 9.92
C LEU A 247 -14.62 -6.68 8.54
N MET A 248 -14.18 -7.69 7.77
CA MET A 248 -14.75 -8.00 6.46
C MET A 248 -16.25 -8.32 6.55
N THR A 249 -16.64 -9.05 7.57
CA THR A 249 -18.05 -9.40 7.82
C THR A 249 -18.89 -8.16 8.17
N LEU A 250 -18.42 -7.30 9.07
CA LEU A 250 -19.13 -6.10 9.51
C LEU A 250 -19.30 -5.08 8.39
N LEU A 251 -18.33 -4.96 7.49
CA LEU A 251 -18.39 -4.07 6.31
C LEU A 251 -19.06 -4.71 5.10
N ASN A 252 -19.56 -5.96 5.23
CA ASN A 252 -20.17 -6.73 4.15
C ASN A 252 -19.28 -6.81 2.91
N MET A 253 -17.98 -7.07 3.15
CA MET A 253 -17.00 -7.23 2.09
C MET A 253 -17.31 -8.48 1.28
N LYS A 254 -16.86 -8.50 0.02
CA LYS A 254 -17.13 -9.58 -0.94
C LYS A 254 -15.81 -10.25 -1.39
N THR A 255 -15.70 -10.54 -2.67
CA THR A 255 -14.48 -11.12 -3.25
C THR A 255 -13.52 -10.01 -3.68
N GLY A 256 -12.25 -10.14 -3.33
CA GLY A 256 -11.20 -9.23 -3.79
C GLY A 256 -9.98 -9.16 -2.90
N ILE A 257 -8.99 -8.42 -3.38
CA ILE A 257 -7.73 -8.11 -2.72
C ILE A 257 -7.87 -6.86 -1.83
N TYR A 258 -7.10 -6.83 -0.75
CA TYR A 258 -6.98 -5.67 0.14
C TYR A 258 -5.51 -5.43 0.44
N ASN A 259 -5.13 -4.21 0.76
CA ASN A 259 -3.85 -3.93 1.41
C ASN A 259 -4.12 -3.59 2.86
N ILE A 260 -3.49 -4.29 3.78
CA ILE A 260 -3.72 -4.15 5.23
C ILE A 260 -2.40 -3.91 5.94
N GLU A 261 -2.37 -2.85 6.75
CA GLU A 261 -1.28 -2.58 7.67
C GLU A 261 -1.68 -2.95 9.09
N THR A 262 -0.81 -3.71 9.76
CA THR A 262 -0.99 -4.16 11.14
C THR A 262 0.28 -3.94 11.96
N CYS A 263 0.13 -3.92 13.28
CA CYS A 263 1.26 -3.84 14.21
C CYS A 263 0.88 -4.49 15.55
N VAL A 264 1.89 -4.71 16.38
CA VAL A 264 1.72 -5.08 17.79
C VAL A 264 2.27 -3.94 18.66
N ALA A 265 1.50 -3.51 19.65
CA ALA A 265 1.94 -2.51 20.61
C ALA A 265 1.38 -2.87 22.00
N ASN A 266 2.23 -2.81 23.03
CA ASN A 266 1.89 -3.16 24.41
C ASN A 266 1.22 -4.55 24.52
N GLY A 267 1.74 -5.55 23.77
CA GLY A 267 1.23 -6.92 23.73
C GLY A 267 -0.11 -7.07 23.00
N LYS A 268 -0.63 -6.03 22.34
CA LYS A 268 -1.91 -6.07 21.61
C LYS A 268 -1.70 -5.86 20.14
N PRO A 269 -2.30 -6.72 19.27
CA PRO A 269 -2.32 -6.49 17.83
C PRO A 269 -3.36 -5.44 17.44
N TYR A 270 -3.03 -4.64 16.42
CA TYR A 270 -3.86 -3.57 15.88
C TYR A 270 -3.96 -3.67 14.35
N ILE A 271 -5.15 -3.43 13.81
CA ILE A 271 -5.35 -3.14 12.39
C ILE A 271 -5.19 -1.63 12.22
N MET A 272 -4.13 -1.21 11.56
CA MET A 272 -3.78 0.21 11.44
C MET A 272 -4.44 0.88 10.23
N GLU A 273 -4.42 0.22 9.09
CA GLU A 273 -5.01 0.72 7.85
C GLU A 273 -5.51 -0.45 7.01
N VAL A 274 -6.60 -0.24 6.28
CA VAL A 274 -7.14 -1.18 5.30
C VAL A 274 -7.55 -0.40 4.06
N SER A 275 -6.98 -0.76 2.93
CA SER A 275 -7.40 -0.24 1.64
C SER A 275 -7.98 -1.37 0.79
N PRO A 276 -9.19 -1.21 0.19
CA PRO A 276 -9.81 -2.24 -0.63
C PRO A 276 -9.20 -2.26 -2.04
N ARG A 277 -7.88 -2.51 -2.10
CA ARG A 277 -7.06 -2.65 -3.33
C ARG A 277 -5.76 -3.37 -3.00
N GLY A 278 -5.07 -3.88 -4.00
CA GLY A 278 -3.72 -4.42 -3.82
C GLY A 278 -2.71 -3.36 -3.45
N GLY A 279 -1.68 -3.76 -2.72
CA GLY A 279 -0.61 -2.92 -2.21
C GLY A 279 0.32 -2.34 -3.29
N GLY A 280 1.06 -1.30 -2.91
CA GLY A 280 2.27 -0.85 -3.61
C GLY A 280 3.46 -1.77 -3.30
N CYS A 281 4.66 -1.29 -3.65
CA CYS A 281 5.88 -2.02 -3.34
C CYS A 281 5.83 -3.50 -3.76
N LYS A 282 5.12 -3.82 -4.85
CA LYS A 282 5.04 -5.16 -5.44
C LYS A 282 4.69 -6.30 -4.45
N ILE A 283 3.92 -5.97 -3.40
CA ILE A 283 3.54 -6.93 -2.35
C ILE A 283 2.91 -8.19 -2.94
N ALA A 284 1.92 -8.05 -3.83
CA ALA A 284 1.22 -9.19 -4.43
C ALA A 284 2.13 -10.05 -5.32
N GLU A 285 3.09 -9.44 -6.03
CA GLU A 285 4.09 -10.19 -6.83
C GLU A 285 5.02 -10.98 -5.94
N LEU A 286 5.49 -10.38 -4.82
CA LEU A 286 6.35 -11.09 -3.89
C LEU A 286 5.60 -12.21 -3.17
N GLN A 287 4.32 -11.97 -2.77
CA GLN A 287 3.47 -13.02 -2.21
C GLN A 287 3.25 -14.18 -3.19
N ARG A 288 3.10 -13.89 -4.50
CA ARG A 288 3.02 -14.94 -5.52
C ARG A 288 4.28 -15.79 -5.55
N MET A 289 5.46 -15.19 -5.44
CA MET A 289 6.72 -15.93 -5.42
C MET A 289 6.90 -16.72 -4.12
N ALA A 290 6.53 -16.13 -2.98
CA ALA A 290 6.72 -16.72 -1.67
C ALA A 290 5.68 -17.83 -1.34
N TYR A 291 4.46 -17.69 -1.84
CA TYR A 291 3.33 -18.55 -1.48
C TYR A 291 2.68 -19.26 -2.68
N GLY A 292 3.06 -18.93 -3.92
CA GLY A 292 2.50 -19.53 -5.12
C GLY A 292 1.06 -19.13 -5.46
N VAL A 293 0.53 -18.04 -4.86
CA VAL A 293 -0.85 -17.57 -5.05
C VAL A 293 -0.86 -16.27 -5.86
N ASP A 294 -1.46 -16.29 -7.05
CA ASP A 294 -1.55 -15.11 -7.93
C ASP A 294 -2.80 -14.27 -7.61
N LEU A 295 -2.64 -13.32 -6.69
CA LEU A 295 -3.71 -12.42 -6.27
C LEU A 295 -4.02 -11.34 -7.31
N ILE A 296 -3.07 -10.98 -8.17
CA ILE A 296 -3.27 -10.01 -9.25
C ILE A 296 -4.19 -10.61 -10.30
N GLU A 297 -3.92 -11.83 -10.75
CA GLU A 297 -4.79 -12.53 -11.71
C GLU A 297 -6.19 -12.74 -11.14
N ALA A 298 -6.29 -13.14 -9.86
CA ALA A 298 -7.57 -13.32 -9.18
C ALA A 298 -8.38 -12.02 -9.12
N GLU A 299 -7.73 -10.89 -8.82
CA GLU A 299 -8.36 -9.57 -8.79
C GLU A 299 -8.86 -9.14 -10.18
N VAL A 300 -8.05 -9.34 -11.23
CA VAL A 300 -8.44 -9.04 -12.61
C VAL A 300 -9.62 -9.90 -13.06
N LYS A 301 -9.59 -11.20 -12.80
CA LYS A 301 -10.70 -12.12 -13.09
C LYS A 301 -11.98 -11.67 -12.40
N LYS A 302 -11.89 -11.36 -11.09
CA LYS A 302 -13.03 -10.87 -10.30
C LYS A 302 -13.60 -9.58 -10.90
N ALA A 303 -12.73 -8.60 -11.23
CA ALA A 303 -13.15 -7.28 -11.68
C ALA A 303 -14.02 -7.33 -12.96
N VAL A 304 -13.80 -8.31 -13.83
CA VAL A 304 -14.57 -8.48 -15.06
C VAL A 304 -15.60 -9.63 -14.97
N GLY A 305 -15.86 -10.15 -13.76
CA GLY A 305 -16.83 -11.21 -13.53
C GLY A 305 -16.47 -12.55 -14.22
N MET A 306 -15.17 -12.87 -14.27
CA MET A 306 -14.67 -14.18 -14.67
C MET A 306 -14.53 -15.07 -13.43
N PRO A 307 -14.65 -16.42 -13.58
CA PRO A 307 -14.36 -17.35 -12.51
C PRO A 307 -12.91 -17.17 -12.03
N ILE A 308 -12.73 -17.12 -10.72
CA ILE A 308 -11.38 -17.13 -10.09
C ILE A 308 -11.01 -18.57 -9.73
N ASP A 309 -9.72 -18.86 -9.80
CA ASP A 309 -9.20 -20.14 -9.35
C ASP A 309 -9.30 -20.24 -7.80
N GLU A 310 -9.24 -21.46 -7.29
CA GLU A 310 -9.32 -21.66 -5.84
C GLU A 310 -8.12 -20.99 -5.12
N ILE A 311 -8.43 -20.00 -4.28
CA ILE A 311 -7.43 -19.38 -3.42
C ILE A 311 -7.25 -20.21 -2.16
N LYS A 312 -6.03 -20.70 -1.94
CA LYS A 312 -5.67 -21.51 -0.77
C LYS A 312 -4.56 -20.88 0.01
N GLN A 313 -4.66 -20.93 1.34
CA GLN A 313 -3.54 -20.63 2.21
C GLN A 313 -2.45 -21.69 2.02
N THR A 314 -1.23 -21.22 1.77
CA THR A 314 -0.02 -22.06 1.61
C THR A 314 1.06 -21.64 2.61
N GLU A 315 2.09 -22.45 2.76
CA GLU A 315 3.27 -22.07 3.53
C GLU A 315 4.24 -21.24 2.66
N CYS A 316 5.04 -20.39 3.31
CA CYS A 316 6.05 -19.59 2.64
C CYS A 316 7.22 -20.49 2.18
N ASP A 317 7.61 -20.41 0.92
CA ASP A 317 8.78 -21.10 0.40
C ASP A 317 10.07 -20.33 0.72
N GLY A 318 10.65 -20.61 1.88
CA GLY A 318 11.89 -19.97 2.34
C GLY A 318 11.62 -18.57 2.94
N CYS A 319 12.63 -17.70 2.86
CA CYS A 319 12.57 -16.32 3.35
C CYS A 319 12.75 -15.37 2.17
N TRP A 320 11.79 -14.48 1.96
CA TRP A 320 11.77 -13.55 0.86
C TRP A 320 11.89 -12.11 1.35
N CYS A 321 12.64 -11.32 0.63
CA CYS A 321 12.81 -9.89 0.90
C CYS A 321 12.59 -9.10 -0.37
N GLU A 322 11.67 -8.15 -0.33
CA GLU A 322 11.66 -7.02 -1.22
C GLU A 322 12.56 -5.92 -0.65
N MET A 323 13.40 -5.37 -1.48
CA MET A 323 14.20 -4.19 -1.20
C MET A 323 13.77 -3.06 -2.15
N VAL A 324 13.30 -1.97 -1.58
CA VAL A 324 13.08 -0.72 -2.31
C VAL A 324 14.44 -0.06 -2.55
N VAL A 325 14.86 -0.02 -3.80
CA VAL A 325 16.15 0.58 -4.19
C VAL A 325 16.02 2.11 -4.19
N HIS A 326 16.83 2.80 -3.41
CA HIS A 326 16.76 4.25 -3.30
C HIS A 326 18.15 4.89 -3.14
N ALA A 327 18.24 6.19 -3.40
CA ALA A 327 19.47 6.95 -3.19
C ALA A 327 19.93 6.89 -1.73
N ARG A 328 21.24 6.96 -1.52
CA ARG A 328 21.80 7.10 -0.18
C ARG A 328 21.32 8.41 0.46
N PRO A 329 21.24 8.47 1.81
CA PRO A 329 20.78 9.66 2.52
C PRO A 329 21.46 10.96 2.04
N GLY A 330 20.68 11.97 1.74
CA GLY A 330 21.12 13.26 1.25
C GLY A 330 21.78 13.27 -0.14
N LYS A 331 21.76 12.13 -0.85
CA LYS A 331 22.36 12.05 -2.21
C LYS A 331 21.31 12.28 -3.28
N SER A 332 21.70 13.03 -4.30
CA SER A 332 20.94 13.26 -5.53
C SER A 332 21.91 13.49 -6.69
N GLY A 333 21.47 13.21 -7.92
CA GLY A 333 22.29 13.38 -9.09
C GLY A 333 21.80 12.62 -10.30
N ILE A 334 22.58 12.58 -11.36
CA ILE A 334 22.26 11.79 -12.55
C ILE A 334 22.70 10.34 -12.32
N LEU A 335 21.78 9.39 -12.47
CA LEU A 335 22.07 7.98 -12.33
C LEU A 335 23.05 7.51 -13.40
N ARG A 336 24.16 6.92 -12.99
CA ARG A 336 25.10 6.21 -13.88
C ARG A 336 24.78 4.73 -13.94
N SER A 337 24.70 4.09 -12.76
CA SER A 337 24.46 2.66 -12.67
C SER A 337 23.87 2.26 -11.33
N VAL A 338 23.18 1.12 -11.34
CA VAL A 338 22.82 0.33 -10.14
C VAL A 338 23.38 -1.07 -10.35
N THR A 339 24.32 -1.49 -9.52
CA THR A 339 24.96 -2.79 -9.61
C THR A 339 24.99 -3.53 -8.27
N ILE A 340 25.10 -4.83 -8.32
CA ILE A 340 25.11 -5.74 -7.16
C ILE A 340 26.32 -6.64 -7.29
N ASP A 341 27.01 -6.92 -6.19
CA ASP A 341 28.09 -7.87 -6.16
C ASP A 341 27.66 -9.25 -6.68
N SER A 342 28.55 -9.92 -7.45
CA SER A 342 28.20 -11.14 -8.19
C SER A 342 27.76 -12.28 -7.30
N ASP A 343 28.38 -12.46 -6.13
CA ASP A 343 28.07 -13.52 -5.17
C ASP A 343 26.65 -13.35 -4.56
N ILE A 344 26.24 -12.12 -4.24
CA ILE A 344 24.91 -11.80 -3.77
C ILE A 344 23.88 -12.00 -4.90
N LYS A 345 24.23 -11.51 -6.09
CA LYS A 345 23.37 -11.61 -7.26
C LYS A 345 23.08 -13.06 -7.65
N GLU A 346 24.11 -13.89 -7.72
CA GLU A 346 23.98 -15.30 -8.15
C GLU A 346 23.23 -16.13 -7.12
N LYS A 347 23.47 -15.88 -5.82
CA LYS A 347 22.95 -16.72 -4.75
C LYS A 347 21.52 -16.38 -4.38
N TYR A 348 21.19 -15.09 -4.22
CA TYR A 348 19.96 -14.68 -3.57
C TYR A 348 18.99 -13.91 -4.46
N LEU A 349 19.49 -13.13 -5.43
CA LEU A 349 18.65 -12.26 -6.25
C LEU A 349 17.76 -13.07 -7.19
N LYS A 350 16.44 -12.76 -7.19
CA LYS A 350 15.43 -13.39 -8.04
C LYS A 350 14.82 -12.45 -9.06
N VAL A 351 14.61 -11.19 -8.68
CA VAL A 351 14.02 -10.18 -9.55
C VAL A 351 14.76 -8.86 -9.40
N VAL A 352 14.96 -8.18 -10.54
CA VAL A 352 15.39 -6.78 -10.61
C VAL A 352 14.34 -6.05 -11.44
N ASP A 353 13.69 -5.08 -10.83
CA ASP A 353 12.71 -4.21 -11.50
C ASP A 353 13.05 -2.75 -11.21
N LEU A 354 14.02 -2.24 -11.94
CA LEU A 354 14.44 -0.85 -11.84
C LEU A 354 13.60 0.01 -12.80
N SER A 355 12.90 0.99 -12.24
CA SER A 355 12.18 2.02 -13.01
C SER A 355 13.12 3.13 -13.50
N ALA A 356 14.15 3.46 -12.71
CA ALA A 356 15.16 4.43 -13.06
C ALA A 356 16.20 3.83 -14.03
N LYS A 357 16.64 4.64 -14.97
CA LYS A 357 17.64 4.29 -16.02
C LYS A 357 18.84 5.21 -15.94
N PRO A 358 20.02 4.79 -16.44
CA PRO A 358 21.15 5.68 -16.60
C PRO A 358 20.75 6.94 -17.38
N GLY A 359 21.07 8.10 -16.82
CA GLY A 359 20.69 9.43 -17.33
C GLY A 359 19.50 10.06 -16.60
N ASP A 360 18.73 9.31 -15.84
CA ASP A 360 17.62 9.87 -15.05
C ASP A 360 18.14 10.63 -13.83
N PHE A 361 17.41 11.67 -13.43
CA PHE A 361 17.73 12.41 -12.21
C PHE A 361 17.15 11.69 -11.00
N VAL A 362 18.02 11.31 -10.08
CA VAL A 362 17.66 10.66 -8.80
C VAL A 362 17.52 11.73 -7.72
N GLN A 363 16.39 11.69 -7.01
CA GLN A 363 16.08 12.57 -5.90
C GLN A 363 16.37 11.88 -4.55
N PRO A 364 16.49 12.65 -3.44
CA PRO A 364 16.52 12.11 -2.10
C PRO A 364 15.28 11.26 -1.80
N PHE A 365 15.43 10.19 -1.01
CA PHE A 365 14.35 9.27 -0.71
C PHE A 365 13.40 9.82 0.35
N THR A 366 12.47 10.68 -0.07
CA THR A 366 11.46 11.31 0.77
C THR A 366 10.09 10.65 0.71
N GLY A 367 9.94 9.62 -0.12
CA GLY A 367 8.69 8.85 -0.30
C GLY A 367 8.89 7.74 -1.34
N ALA A 368 8.01 6.75 -1.37
CA ALA A 368 8.12 5.57 -2.23
C ALA A 368 8.18 5.91 -3.74
N ASN A 369 7.61 7.02 -4.16
CA ASN A 369 7.67 7.51 -5.54
C ASN A 369 9.07 8.03 -5.95
N MET A 370 10.01 8.17 -5.00
CA MET A 370 11.40 8.53 -5.25
C MET A 370 12.33 7.32 -5.29
N SER A 371 11.79 6.10 -5.28
CA SER A 371 12.57 4.88 -5.45
C SER A 371 13.08 4.73 -6.89
N LEU A 372 14.21 4.05 -7.01
CA LEU A 372 14.82 3.67 -8.29
C LEU A 372 14.19 2.40 -8.86
N GLY A 373 13.48 1.63 -8.03
CA GLY A 373 12.86 0.36 -8.35
C GLY A 373 12.82 -0.57 -7.16
N ASP A 374 12.56 -1.85 -7.43
CA ASP A 374 12.48 -2.90 -6.44
C ASP A 374 13.34 -4.10 -6.84
N MET A 375 13.88 -4.80 -5.84
CA MET A 375 14.62 -6.05 -6.02
C MET A 375 14.09 -7.10 -5.07
N PHE A 376 13.94 -8.35 -5.55
CA PHE A 376 13.48 -9.47 -4.75
C PHE A 376 14.60 -10.46 -4.52
N PHE A 377 14.77 -10.83 -3.26
CA PHE A 377 15.77 -11.79 -2.81
C PHE A 377 15.09 -12.97 -2.12
N ARG A 378 15.64 -14.18 -2.29
CA ARG A 378 15.21 -15.40 -1.60
C ARG A 378 16.38 -16.02 -0.85
N PHE A 379 16.11 -16.38 0.38
CA PHE A 379 17.02 -17.05 1.28
C PHE A 379 16.37 -18.32 1.81
N ASP A 380 17.18 -19.27 2.24
CA ASP A 380 16.67 -20.48 2.90
C ASP A 380 16.50 -20.26 4.42
N ASP A 381 17.19 -19.28 4.98
CA ASP A 381 17.23 -19.00 6.41
C ASP A 381 17.07 -17.50 6.72
N ARG A 382 16.28 -17.17 7.74
CA ARG A 382 16.00 -15.80 8.16
C ARG A 382 17.24 -15.07 8.69
N THR A 383 18.12 -15.77 9.43
CA THR A 383 19.34 -15.18 9.99
C THR A 383 20.33 -14.81 8.90
N GLU A 384 20.44 -15.66 7.87
CA GLU A 384 21.23 -15.36 6.67
C GLU A 384 20.67 -14.12 5.95
N LEU A 385 19.35 -14.06 5.76
CA LEU A 385 18.70 -12.89 5.16
C LEU A 385 19.05 -11.61 5.93
N GLU A 386 18.83 -11.59 7.22
CA GLU A 386 19.10 -10.41 8.06
C GLU A 386 20.58 -10.00 8.02
N THR A 387 21.48 -10.98 8.03
CA THR A 387 22.92 -10.74 7.95
C THR A 387 23.34 -10.12 6.61
N VAL A 388 22.79 -10.61 5.51
CA VAL A 388 23.10 -10.10 4.17
C VAL A 388 22.45 -8.74 3.94
N MET A 389 21.18 -8.61 4.26
CA MET A 389 20.43 -7.36 3.98
C MET A 389 20.87 -6.20 4.87
N SER A 390 21.31 -6.44 6.12
CA SER A 390 21.90 -5.39 6.97
C SER A 390 23.18 -4.77 6.41
N LYS A 391 23.82 -5.45 5.45
CA LYS A 391 25.02 -5.00 4.76
C LYS A 391 24.76 -4.55 3.32
N SER A 392 23.53 -4.21 2.99
CA SER A 392 23.15 -3.78 1.64
C SER A 392 24.01 -2.63 1.10
N ASN A 393 24.51 -1.79 2.01
CA ASN A 393 25.41 -0.70 1.69
C ASN A 393 26.80 -1.13 1.17
N GLU A 394 27.20 -2.38 1.46
CA GLU A 394 28.50 -2.92 1.06
C GLU A 394 28.46 -3.54 -0.36
N TRP A 395 27.32 -4.16 -0.75
CA TRP A 395 27.18 -4.94 -1.98
C TRP A 395 26.21 -4.36 -3.02
N LEU A 396 25.40 -3.35 -2.65
CA LEU A 396 24.57 -2.59 -3.59
C LEU A 396 25.23 -1.24 -3.90
N HIS A 397 25.60 -1.02 -5.15
CA HIS A 397 26.30 0.17 -5.63
C HIS A 397 25.37 1.00 -6.49
N ILE A 398 25.09 2.22 -6.06
CA ILE A 398 24.32 3.23 -6.79
C ILE A 398 25.28 4.37 -7.11
N GLU A 399 25.65 4.49 -8.37
CA GLU A 399 26.57 5.53 -8.83
C GLU A 399 25.79 6.72 -9.39
N LEU A 400 26.07 7.90 -8.84
CA LEU A 400 25.47 9.15 -9.24
C LEU A 400 26.57 10.12 -9.68
N ASP A 401 26.31 10.88 -10.75
CA ASP A 401 27.07 12.09 -11.05
C ASP A 401 26.53 13.21 -10.16
N GLU A 402 27.35 13.67 -9.23
CA GLU A 402 27.02 14.84 -8.41
C GLU A 402 26.97 16.09 -9.33
N LYS A 403 25.94 16.90 -9.17
CA LYS A 403 25.82 18.18 -9.89
C LYS A 403 26.68 19.24 -9.26
#